data_fd5738af7b04a06a723fa147e0337c55
#
_entry.id   fd5738af7b04a06a723fa147e0337c55
#
_cell.length_a   1.000
_cell.length_b   1.000
_cell.length_c   1.000
_cell.angle_alpha   90.00
_cell.angle_beta   90.00
_cell.angle_gamma   90.00
#
_symmetry.space_group_name_H-M   'P 1'
#
loop_
_entity.id
_entity.type
_entity.pdbx_description
1 polymer ?
#
loop_
_entity_poly.entity_id
_entity_poly.type
_entity_poly.pdbx_seq_one_letter_code
_entity_poly.pdbx_strand_id
1 'polypeptide(L)'
;MEPASRTALVTAGQRYFDFLAKADTASMRQSAIPSLAADFSGIETTVKDNQSALAGSKATARPPFLLEADGTAPIPRAEFYCGVFGKNGQTADSAAFYLNGLPPGRYGVVILDVSSKAAYTVSMILQQQGSEWKLGGLYIKAAEIGGHNSDWYIARARDFQAKGQLHNAWLYYVEARSLVSPLPFMSTATTDKLYDESQKSQPADLPAEGKTVDLPAGASTYKVTALFPEMVGNDLDLIVKYQAADVSNTNQAYQSNITVMKTLVTKYPELRNAFAAVVARAVDPGGRDYGTMLAMKDIK
;
A
#
# COMPACT_ATOMS: atom_id res chain seq x y z
N MET A 1 -7.22 3.59 27.09
CA MET A 1 -8.45 4.26 26.56
C MET A 1 -9.65 3.81 27.39
N GLU A 2 -10.44 4.76 27.85
CA GLU A 2 -11.68 4.53 28.59
C GLU A 2 -12.73 3.79 27.75
N PRO A 3 -13.53 2.89 28.35
CA PRO A 3 -14.54 2.10 27.61
C PRO A 3 -15.53 2.96 26.81
N ALA A 4 -15.96 4.10 27.36
CA ALA A 4 -16.86 5.04 26.69
C ALA A 4 -16.23 5.63 25.41
N SER A 5 -14.96 6.03 25.48
CA SER A 5 -14.22 6.55 24.32
C SER A 5 -14.05 5.48 23.23
N ARG A 6 -13.79 4.24 23.64
CA ARG A 6 -13.70 3.11 22.72
C ARG A 6 -15.01 2.90 21.97
N THR A 7 -16.12 2.84 22.70
CA THR A 7 -17.46 2.66 22.13
C THR A 7 -17.80 3.81 21.17
N ALA A 8 -17.53 5.05 21.57
CA ALA A 8 -17.79 6.22 20.74
C ALA A 8 -17.00 6.20 19.42
N LEU A 9 -15.72 5.81 19.46
CA LEU A 9 -14.89 5.68 18.27
C LEU A 9 -15.38 4.56 17.34
N VAL A 10 -15.69 3.38 17.88
CA VAL A 10 -16.21 2.27 17.06
C VAL A 10 -17.54 2.65 16.42
N THR A 11 -18.45 3.29 17.18
CA THR A 11 -19.74 3.76 16.65
C THR A 11 -19.55 4.81 15.55
N ALA A 12 -18.64 5.75 15.74
CA ALA A 12 -18.33 6.75 14.71
C ALA A 12 -17.74 6.10 13.46
N GLY A 13 -16.80 5.17 13.61
CA GLY A 13 -16.21 4.42 12.49
C GLY A 13 -17.28 3.64 11.71
N GLN A 14 -18.19 2.96 12.41
CA GLN A 14 -19.28 2.24 11.76
C GLN A 14 -20.21 3.17 10.99
N ARG A 15 -20.56 4.33 11.55
CA ARG A 15 -21.36 5.35 10.87
C ARG A 15 -20.70 5.83 9.56
N TYR A 16 -19.41 6.11 9.57
CA TYR A 16 -18.70 6.52 8.35
C TYR A 16 -18.59 5.37 7.34
N PHE A 17 -18.44 4.15 7.82
CA PHE A 17 -18.48 2.97 6.95
C PHE A 17 -19.86 2.82 6.28
N ASP A 18 -20.94 3.06 7.00
CA ASP A 18 -22.30 3.01 6.44
C ASP A 18 -22.52 4.08 5.35
N PHE A 19 -21.94 5.28 5.51
CA PHE A 19 -21.92 6.30 4.43
C PHE A 19 -21.09 5.82 3.24
N LEU A 20 -19.88 5.27 3.49
CA LEU A 20 -18.98 4.75 2.48
C LEU A 20 -19.65 3.64 1.64
N ALA A 21 -20.25 2.66 2.30
CA ALA A 21 -20.91 1.52 1.65
C ALA A 21 -22.13 1.94 0.79
N LYS A 22 -22.74 3.09 1.10
CA LYS A 22 -23.84 3.71 0.35
C LYS A 22 -23.38 4.76 -0.67
N ALA A 23 -22.07 5.05 -0.74
CA ALA A 23 -21.49 6.16 -1.49
C ALA A 23 -22.10 7.52 -1.13
N ASP A 24 -22.52 7.71 0.13
CA ASP A 24 -23.07 8.97 0.64
C ASP A 24 -21.94 9.96 0.99
N THR A 25 -21.30 10.49 -0.03
CA THR A 25 -20.20 11.46 0.10
C THR A 25 -20.67 12.79 0.68
N ALA A 26 -21.93 13.15 0.51
CA ALA A 26 -22.49 14.38 1.07
C ALA A 26 -22.52 14.33 2.60
N SER A 27 -23.04 13.26 3.20
CA SER A 27 -23.02 13.06 4.65
C SER A 27 -21.61 12.92 5.22
N MET A 28 -20.69 12.26 4.48
CA MET A 28 -19.28 12.17 4.87
C MET A 28 -18.63 13.57 4.92
N ARG A 29 -18.85 14.40 3.88
CA ARG A 29 -18.31 15.77 3.81
C ARG A 29 -18.86 16.66 4.93
N GLN A 30 -20.16 16.60 5.19
CA GLN A 30 -20.81 17.35 6.27
C GLN A 30 -20.25 16.98 7.65
N SER A 31 -19.88 15.72 7.84
CA SER A 31 -19.33 15.18 9.09
C SER A 31 -17.79 15.18 9.11
N ALA A 32 -17.12 15.78 8.13
CA ALA A 32 -15.65 15.90 8.10
C ALA A 32 -15.16 17.14 8.88
N ILE A 33 -13.87 17.14 9.22
CA ILE A 33 -13.21 18.34 9.76
C ILE A 33 -13.18 19.45 8.68
N PRO A 34 -13.17 20.74 9.06
CA PRO A 34 -13.27 21.85 8.09
C PRO A 34 -12.21 21.80 7.00
N SER A 35 -10.96 21.46 7.31
CA SER A 35 -9.88 21.37 6.33
C SER A 35 -10.10 20.27 5.29
N LEU A 36 -10.61 19.10 5.70
CA LEU A 36 -10.96 18.02 4.77
C LEU A 36 -12.21 18.33 3.98
N ALA A 37 -13.23 18.94 4.61
CA ALA A 37 -14.46 19.33 3.93
C ALA A 37 -14.24 20.40 2.84
N ALA A 38 -13.21 21.26 3.00
CA ALA A 38 -12.83 22.28 2.05
C ALA A 38 -12.22 21.70 0.76
N ASP A 39 -11.46 20.59 0.88
CA ASP A 39 -10.89 19.84 -0.25
C ASP A 39 -11.25 18.37 -0.11
N PHE A 40 -12.46 18.01 -0.53
CA PHE A 40 -13.04 16.68 -0.36
C PHE A 40 -12.94 15.80 -1.62
N SER A 41 -12.41 16.33 -2.71
CA SER A 41 -12.38 15.65 -4.03
C SER A 41 -11.64 14.31 -3.99
N GLY A 42 -10.55 14.23 -3.23
CA GLY A 42 -9.80 12.98 -3.05
C GLY A 42 -10.62 11.89 -2.35
N ILE A 43 -11.44 12.25 -1.36
CA ILE A 43 -12.35 11.32 -0.70
C ILE A 43 -13.47 10.87 -1.64
N GLU A 44 -14.07 11.80 -2.41
CA GLU A 44 -15.11 11.48 -3.40
C GLU A 44 -14.60 10.49 -4.45
N THR A 45 -13.38 10.69 -4.96
CA THR A 45 -12.72 9.77 -5.88
C THR A 45 -12.51 8.41 -5.24
N THR A 46 -11.94 8.38 -4.03
CA THR A 46 -11.70 7.14 -3.29
C THR A 46 -13.01 6.35 -3.05
N VAL A 47 -14.09 7.03 -2.68
CA VAL A 47 -15.41 6.41 -2.48
C VAL A 47 -15.93 5.82 -3.80
N LYS A 48 -15.87 6.60 -4.89
CA LYS A 48 -16.33 6.19 -6.22
C LYS A 48 -15.58 4.96 -6.72
N ASP A 49 -14.26 4.95 -6.61
CA ASP A 49 -13.40 3.88 -7.13
C ASP A 49 -13.61 2.55 -6.37
N ASN A 50 -14.01 2.63 -5.09
CA ASN A 50 -14.25 1.46 -4.25
C ASN A 50 -15.73 1.10 -4.06
N GLN A 51 -16.66 1.85 -4.65
CA GLN A 51 -18.10 1.66 -4.44
C GLN A 51 -18.58 0.24 -4.77
N SER A 52 -18.17 -0.30 -5.93
CA SER A 52 -18.61 -1.62 -6.38
C SER A 52 -18.10 -2.75 -5.47
N ALA A 53 -16.95 -2.56 -4.84
CA ALA A 53 -16.34 -3.51 -3.94
C ALA A 53 -16.96 -3.47 -2.54
N LEU A 54 -17.38 -2.30 -2.07
CA LEU A 54 -17.85 -2.08 -0.71
C LEU A 54 -19.37 -2.06 -0.55
N ALA A 55 -20.13 -1.96 -1.66
CA ALA A 55 -21.59 -1.96 -1.61
C ALA A 55 -22.13 -3.27 -1.00
N GLY A 56 -22.95 -3.14 0.05
CA GLY A 56 -23.55 -4.29 0.74
C GLY A 56 -22.57 -5.14 1.57
N SER A 57 -21.32 -4.69 1.73
CA SER A 57 -20.33 -5.38 2.55
C SER A 57 -20.60 -5.19 4.05
N LYS A 58 -19.95 -6.05 4.86
CA LYS A 58 -19.99 -5.98 6.33
C LYS A 58 -18.60 -5.61 6.85
N ALA A 59 -18.56 -4.77 7.88
CA ALA A 59 -17.35 -4.36 8.53
C ALA A 59 -17.29 -4.79 10.00
N THR A 60 -16.12 -5.24 10.43
CA THR A 60 -15.82 -5.56 11.84
C THR A 60 -14.69 -4.64 12.30
N ALA A 61 -14.92 -3.91 13.38
CA ALA A 61 -13.92 -3.00 13.92
C ALA A 61 -12.86 -3.77 14.73
N ARG A 62 -11.58 -3.46 14.45
CA ARG A 62 -10.48 -3.78 15.36
C ARG A 62 -10.53 -2.85 16.58
N PRO A 63 -9.84 -3.18 17.69
CA PRO A 63 -9.67 -2.23 18.78
C PRO A 63 -9.13 -0.88 18.27
N PRO A 64 -9.84 0.25 18.50
CA PRO A 64 -9.40 1.54 18.01
C PRO A 64 -8.24 2.10 18.84
N PHE A 65 -7.51 3.06 18.27
CA PHE A 65 -6.46 3.79 18.98
C PHE A 65 -6.89 5.22 19.24
N LEU A 66 -6.45 5.77 20.37
CA LEU A 66 -6.65 7.17 20.73
C LEU A 66 -5.29 7.86 20.82
N LEU A 67 -5.12 8.94 20.06
CA LEU A 67 -3.92 9.74 20.02
C LEU A 67 -4.26 11.12 20.60
N GLU A 68 -3.45 11.63 21.50
CA GLU A 68 -3.64 12.95 22.13
C GLU A 68 -2.44 13.83 21.79
N ALA A 69 -2.68 14.84 20.95
CA ALA A 69 -1.68 15.80 20.52
C ALA A 69 -1.85 17.09 21.34
N ASP A 70 -1.02 17.25 22.36
CA ASP A 70 -1.04 18.41 23.24
C ASP A 70 -0.33 19.62 22.62
N GLY A 71 -0.66 20.82 23.13
CA GLY A 71 0.00 22.06 22.74
C GLY A 71 -0.94 23.04 22.02
N THR A 72 -0.36 24.12 21.45
CA THR A 72 -1.07 25.21 20.78
C THR A 72 -0.68 25.36 19.30
N ALA A 73 0.36 24.66 18.86
CA ALA A 73 0.85 24.67 17.48
C ALA A 73 0.99 23.24 16.95
N PRO A 74 0.93 23.04 15.61
CA PRO A 74 1.13 21.74 15.01
C PRO A 74 2.48 21.14 15.41
N ILE A 75 2.47 19.83 15.70
CA ILE A 75 3.67 19.06 16.04
C ILE A 75 4.35 18.69 14.72
N PRO A 76 5.58 19.15 14.43
CA PRO A 76 6.23 18.90 13.14
C PRO A 76 6.39 17.41 12.84
N ARG A 77 6.72 16.62 13.86
CA ARG A 77 6.80 15.15 13.81
C ARG A 77 6.23 14.58 15.10
N ALA A 78 4.99 14.10 15.04
CA ALA A 78 4.30 13.48 16.15
C ALA A 78 4.51 11.96 16.14
N GLU A 79 4.88 11.41 17.30
CA GLU A 79 5.09 9.98 17.50
C GLU A 79 4.19 9.51 18.65
N PHE A 80 3.38 8.49 18.39
CA PHE A 80 2.48 7.92 19.40
C PHE A 80 2.74 6.42 19.53
N TYR A 81 2.89 5.98 20.77
CA TYR A 81 3.05 4.57 21.13
C TYR A 81 1.81 4.12 21.88
N CYS A 82 0.98 3.33 21.22
CA CYS A 82 -0.31 2.86 21.72
C CYS A 82 -0.25 1.38 22.09
N GLY A 83 -0.85 1.01 23.22
CA GLY A 83 -0.90 -0.38 23.69
C GLY A 83 0.14 -0.67 24.78
N VAL A 84 0.55 -1.93 24.87
CA VAL A 84 1.51 -2.38 25.89
C VAL A 84 2.86 -2.65 25.23
N PHE A 85 3.88 -1.98 25.74
CA PHE A 85 5.28 -2.20 25.34
C PHE A 85 5.99 -2.92 26.50
N GLY A 86 6.46 -4.15 26.25
CA GLY A 86 7.22 -4.92 27.21
C GLY A 86 8.73 -4.69 27.11
N LYS A 87 9.51 -5.38 27.96
CA LYS A 87 10.98 -5.34 27.91
C LYS A 87 11.56 -5.76 26.55
N ASN A 88 10.79 -6.54 25.77
CA ASN A 88 11.16 -7.04 24.45
C ASN A 88 10.53 -6.22 23.31
N GLY A 89 10.05 -5.00 23.56
CA GLY A 89 9.45 -4.13 22.56
C GLY A 89 7.93 -4.24 22.47
N GLN A 90 7.39 -4.14 21.26
CA GLN A 90 5.96 -4.13 21.00
C GLN A 90 5.28 -5.47 21.31
N THR A 91 4.08 -5.42 21.88
CA THR A 91 3.18 -6.58 21.98
C THR A 91 2.28 -6.66 20.71
N ALA A 92 1.55 -7.78 20.57
CA ALA A 92 0.65 -7.98 19.41
C ALA A 92 -0.43 -6.89 19.29
N ASP A 93 -0.85 -6.30 20.41
CA ASP A 93 -1.89 -5.26 20.49
C ASP A 93 -1.35 -3.84 20.47
N SER A 94 -0.03 -3.67 20.30
CA SER A 94 0.60 -2.35 20.26
C SER A 94 0.79 -1.84 18.83
N ALA A 95 0.76 -0.51 18.70
CA ALA A 95 1.04 0.18 17.45
C ALA A 95 1.82 1.48 17.72
N ALA A 96 2.70 1.83 16.79
CA ALA A 96 3.32 3.14 16.74
C ALA A 96 2.77 3.92 15.54
N PHE A 97 2.55 5.22 15.72
CA PHE A 97 2.08 6.13 14.68
C PHE A 97 3.07 7.26 14.50
N TYR A 98 3.37 7.60 13.25
CA TYR A 98 4.32 8.64 12.86
C TYR A 98 3.64 9.63 11.93
N LEU A 99 3.28 10.81 12.46
CA LEU A 99 2.45 11.80 11.75
C LEU A 99 3.21 13.11 11.64
N ASN A 100 3.27 13.71 10.47
CA ASN A 100 3.92 15.00 10.25
C ASN A 100 2.91 16.14 10.28
N GLY A 101 3.29 17.28 10.92
CA GLY A 101 2.48 18.47 10.92
C GLY A 101 1.13 18.32 11.62
N LEU A 102 1.04 17.46 12.66
CA LEU A 102 -0.23 17.14 13.30
C LEU A 102 -0.70 18.32 14.18
N PRO A 103 -1.90 18.91 13.90
CA PRO A 103 -2.49 19.93 14.77
C PRO A 103 -2.78 19.38 16.18
N PRO A 104 -2.79 20.25 17.22
CA PRO A 104 -3.26 19.85 18.54
C PRO A 104 -4.69 19.33 18.52
N GLY A 105 -4.97 18.31 19.33
CA GLY A 105 -6.31 17.71 19.43
C GLY A 105 -6.30 16.25 19.80
N ARG A 106 -7.49 15.68 19.90
CA ARG A 106 -7.68 14.24 20.15
C ARG A 106 -8.09 13.56 18.86
N TYR A 107 -7.38 12.49 18.51
CA TYR A 107 -7.58 11.74 17.29
C TYR A 107 -7.89 10.28 17.59
N GLY A 108 -8.84 9.72 16.86
CA GLY A 108 -9.16 8.30 16.88
C GLY A 108 -8.70 7.65 15.59
N VAL A 109 -8.03 6.51 15.70
CA VAL A 109 -7.73 5.66 14.54
C VAL A 109 -8.64 4.45 14.62
N VAL A 110 -9.54 4.31 13.65
CA VAL A 110 -10.48 3.19 13.55
C VAL A 110 -10.12 2.38 12.31
N ILE A 111 -9.89 1.09 12.51
CA ILE A 111 -9.55 0.13 11.46
C ILE A 111 -10.65 -0.90 11.38
N LEU A 112 -11.21 -1.09 10.20
CA LEU A 112 -12.31 -2.02 9.93
C LEU A 112 -11.84 -3.11 8.96
N ASP A 113 -12.04 -4.35 9.33
CA ASP A 113 -11.95 -5.49 8.42
C ASP A 113 -13.27 -5.63 7.68
N VAL A 114 -13.22 -5.53 6.36
CA VAL A 114 -14.40 -5.53 5.49
C VAL A 114 -14.44 -6.81 4.68
N SER A 115 -15.54 -7.53 4.79
CA SER A 115 -15.82 -8.74 4.03
C SER A 115 -16.84 -8.44 2.94
N SER A 116 -16.43 -8.66 1.70
CA SER A 116 -17.25 -8.54 0.49
C SER A 116 -16.92 -9.69 -0.46
N LYS A 117 -16.96 -9.46 -1.78
CA LYS A 117 -16.43 -10.42 -2.78
C LYS A 117 -14.91 -10.60 -2.67
N ALA A 118 -14.24 -9.60 -2.15
CA ALA A 118 -12.83 -9.63 -1.75
C ALA A 118 -12.69 -8.97 -0.38
N ALA A 119 -11.61 -9.25 0.34
CA ALA A 119 -11.36 -8.66 1.64
C ALA A 119 -10.69 -7.29 1.50
N TYR A 120 -11.13 -6.33 2.31
CA TYR A 120 -10.57 -4.97 2.39
C TYR A 120 -10.29 -4.57 3.83
N THR A 121 -9.35 -3.65 4.00
CA THR A 121 -9.14 -2.89 5.24
C THR A 121 -9.52 -1.45 4.98
N VAL A 122 -10.48 -0.92 5.76
CA VAL A 122 -10.86 0.49 5.76
C VAL A 122 -10.37 1.13 7.03
N SER A 123 -9.50 2.13 6.92
CA SER A 123 -8.93 2.85 8.06
C SER A 123 -9.37 4.31 8.02
N MET A 124 -9.78 4.82 9.17
CA MET A 124 -10.27 6.18 9.32
C MET A 124 -9.49 6.89 10.42
N ILE A 125 -9.13 8.13 10.14
CA ILE A 125 -8.64 9.07 11.14
C ILE A 125 -9.80 9.97 11.49
N LEU A 126 -10.16 9.98 12.75
CA LEU A 126 -11.24 10.81 13.29
C LEU A 126 -10.63 11.85 14.22
N GLN A 127 -11.10 13.10 14.16
CA GLN A 127 -10.72 14.14 15.10
C GLN A 127 -11.92 14.50 15.99
N GLN A 128 -11.71 14.59 17.29
CA GLN A 128 -12.74 15.01 18.21
C GLN A 128 -12.96 16.53 18.12
N GLN A 129 -14.19 16.94 17.84
CA GLN A 129 -14.62 18.36 17.86
C GLN A 129 -15.84 18.47 18.75
N GLY A 130 -15.67 19.06 19.93
CA GLY A 130 -16.70 19.01 20.97
C GLY A 130 -16.98 17.58 21.43
N SER A 131 -18.24 17.16 21.33
CA SER A 131 -18.65 15.77 21.64
C SER A 131 -18.62 14.84 20.42
N GLU A 132 -18.32 15.33 19.22
CA GLU A 132 -18.39 14.56 17.98
C GLU A 132 -17.02 14.11 17.48
N TRP A 133 -16.99 12.93 16.87
CA TRP A 133 -15.85 12.43 16.10
C TRP A 133 -16.07 12.71 14.61
N LYS A 134 -15.26 13.64 14.04
CA LYS A 134 -15.33 14.06 12.65
C LYS A 134 -14.26 13.41 11.80
N LEU A 135 -14.58 13.11 10.54
CA LEU A 135 -13.65 12.49 9.59
C LEU A 135 -12.49 13.43 9.28
N GLY A 136 -11.26 12.98 9.53
CA GLY A 136 -10.01 13.67 9.18
C GLY A 136 -9.18 12.95 8.12
N GLY A 137 -9.51 11.68 7.82
CA GLY A 137 -8.84 10.91 6.78
C GLY A 137 -9.51 9.57 6.54
N LEU A 138 -9.42 9.08 5.30
CA LEU A 138 -9.96 7.79 4.87
C LEU A 138 -8.93 7.05 4.01
N TYR A 139 -8.69 5.79 4.34
CA TYR A 139 -7.78 4.90 3.62
C TYR A 139 -8.49 3.58 3.36
N ILE A 140 -8.50 3.14 2.11
CA ILE A 140 -9.10 1.87 1.69
C ILE A 140 -8.01 1.07 1.01
N LYS A 141 -7.80 -0.15 1.48
CA LYS A 141 -6.79 -1.06 0.93
C LYS A 141 -7.41 -2.45 0.73
N ALA A 142 -7.03 -3.10 -0.36
CA ALA A 142 -7.25 -4.53 -0.48
C ALA A 142 -6.50 -5.27 0.65
N ALA A 143 -7.14 -6.24 1.28
CA ALA A 143 -6.53 -7.15 2.23
C ALA A 143 -6.08 -8.46 1.57
N GLU A 144 -6.37 -8.60 0.27
CA GLU A 144 -5.98 -9.72 -0.59
C GLU A 144 -5.56 -9.20 -1.96
N ILE A 145 -4.59 -9.86 -2.57
CA ILE A 145 -4.15 -9.63 -3.95
C ILE A 145 -4.21 -10.97 -4.67
N GLY A 146 -4.91 -11.04 -5.81
CA GLY A 146 -5.11 -12.29 -6.56
C GLY A 146 -5.80 -13.40 -5.76
N GLY A 147 -6.69 -13.04 -4.83
CA GLY A 147 -7.36 -14.00 -3.93
C GLY A 147 -6.48 -14.54 -2.82
N HIS A 148 -5.31 -13.96 -2.58
CA HIS A 148 -4.36 -14.37 -1.56
C HIS A 148 -4.08 -13.25 -0.55
N ASN A 149 -4.08 -13.61 0.74
CA ASN A 149 -3.76 -12.70 1.84
C ASN A 149 -2.24 -12.60 2.10
N SER A 150 -1.87 -11.76 3.05
CA SER A 150 -0.47 -11.56 3.46
C SER A 150 0.22 -12.86 3.88
N ASP A 151 -0.45 -13.76 4.59
CA ASP A 151 0.15 -15.00 5.09
C ASP A 151 0.57 -15.92 3.94
N TRP A 152 -0.23 -15.97 2.87
CA TRP A 152 0.12 -16.72 1.68
C TRP A 152 1.37 -16.13 1.00
N TYR A 153 1.43 -14.78 0.85
CA TYR A 153 2.61 -14.12 0.26
C TYR A 153 3.86 -14.33 1.11
N ILE A 154 3.75 -14.28 2.45
CA ILE A 154 4.86 -14.57 3.37
C ILE A 154 5.35 -16.02 3.18
N ALA A 155 4.42 -16.98 3.14
CA ALA A 155 4.79 -18.39 2.94
C ALA A 155 5.51 -18.62 1.61
N ARG A 156 5.02 -18.00 0.52
CA ARG A 156 5.66 -18.07 -0.80
C ARG A 156 7.02 -17.37 -0.83
N ALA A 157 7.16 -16.21 -0.17
CA ALA A 157 8.43 -15.52 -0.05
C ALA A 157 9.50 -16.40 0.65
N ARG A 158 9.13 -17.06 1.75
CA ARG A 158 9.99 -18.00 2.48
C ARG A 158 10.38 -19.21 1.61
N ASP A 159 9.45 -19.75 0.83
CA ASP A 159 9.71 -20.85 -0.10
C ASP A 159 10.70 -20.43 -1.20
N PHE A 160 10.56 -19.25 -1.78
CA PHE A 160 11.53 -18.71 -2.74
C PHE A 160 12.90 -18.46 -2.09
N GLN A 161 12.94 -17.92 -0.88
CA GLN A 161 14.18 -17.70 -0.13
C GLN A 161 14.92 -19.01 0.13
N ALA A 162 14.20 -20.07 0.54
CA ALA A 162 14.77 -21.38 0.77
C ALA A 162 15.35 -22.01 -0.51
N LYS A 163 14.84 -21.64 -1.69
CA LYS A 163 15.34 -22.05 -3.01
C LYS A 163 16.46 -21.15 -3.54
N GLY A 164 16.89 -20.14 -2.78
CA GLY A 164 17.91 -19.16 -3.22
C GLY A 164 17.41 -18.14 -4.25
N GLN A 165 16.09 -18.07 -4.51
CA GLN A 165 15.47 -17.14 -5.46
C GLN A 165 15.18 -15.81 -4.77
N LEU A 166 16.23 -15.04 -4.46
CA LEU A 166 16.14 -13.87 -3.59
C LEU A 166 15.29 -12.73 -4.21
N HIS A 167 15.31 -12.55 -5.54
CA HIS A 167 14.48 -11.55 -6.22
C HIS A 167 13.00 -11.87 -6.05
N ASN A 168 12.61 -13.14 -6.27
CA ASN A 168 11.22 -13.57 -6.06
C ASN A 168 10.81 -13.42 -4.58
N ALA A 169 11.67 -13.86 -3.66
CA ALA A 169 11.41 -13.73 -2.23
C ALA A 169 11.17 -12.28 -1.82
N TRP A 170 12.06 -11.36 -2.23
CA TRP A 170 11.93 -9.94 -1.95
C TRP A 170 10.63 -9.34 -2.49
N LEU A 171 10.31 -9.60 -3.77
CA LEU A 171 9.11 -9.05 -4.41
C LEU A 171 7.83 -9.56 -3.73
N TYR A 172 7.79 -10.82 -3.32
CA TYR A 172 6.67 -11.37 -2.55
C TYR A 172 6.57 -10.82 -1.13
N TYR A 173 7.71 -10.55 -0.47
CA TYR A 173 7.70 -9.83 0.81
C TYR A 173 7.20 -8.39 0.67
N VAL A 174 7.50 -7.69 -0.42
CA VAL A 174 6.95 -6.36 -0.70
C VAL A 174 5.44 -6.40 -0.75
N GLU A 175 4.85 -7.39 -1.46
CA GLU A 175 3.39 -7.58 -1.50
C GLU A 175 2.82 -7.92 -0.12
N ALA A 176 3.42 -8.87 0.59
CA ALA A 176 3.00 -9.23 1.94
C ALA A 176 2.97 -8.01 2.87
N ARG A 177 4.02 -7.18 2.83
CA ARG A 177 4.13 -5.95 3.63
C ARG A 177 3.06 -4.94 3.26
N SER A 178 2.75 -4.82 1.98
CA SER A 178 1.67 -3.93 1.53
C SER A 178 0.33 -4.33 2.12
N LEU A 179 0.04 -5.63 2.24
CA LEU A 179 -1.21 -6.16 2.75
C LEU A 179 -1.36 -6.07 4.27
N VAL A 180 -0.26 -6.23 5.04
CA VAL A 180 -0.31 -6.21 6.52
C VAL A 180 -0.46 -4.81 7.09
N SER A 181 0.00 -3.76 6.39
CA SER A 181 0.00 -2.39 6.92
C SER A 181 -1.33 -1.70 6.63
N PRO A 182 -2.17 -1.43 7.64
CA PRO A 182 -3.45 -0.75 7.42
C PRO A 182 -3.30 0.73 7.07
N LEU A 183 -2.20 1.36 7.50
CA LEU A 183 -1.91 2.78 7.28
C LEU A 183 -0.41 2.97 6.99
N PRO A 184 -0.03 3.89 6.08
CA PRO A 184 1.38 4.09 5.70
C PRO A 184 2.25 4.69 6.83
N PHE A 185 1.62 5.30 7.82
CA PHE A 185 2.27 5.93 8.98
C PHE A 185 2.06 5.14 10.29
N MET A 186 1.69 3.86 10.18
CA MET A 186 1.47 2.97 11.32
C MET A 186 2.45 1.80 11.26
N SER A 187 3.07 1.50 12.38
CA SER A 187 3.89 0.31 12.61
C SER A 187 3.26 -0.56 13.71
N THR A 188 3.39 -1.85 13.57
CA THR A 188 2.97 -2.86 14.54
C THR A 188 4.07 -3.91 14.70
N ALA A 189 4.01 -4.73 15.74
CA ALA A 189 4.95 -5.84 15.91
C ALA A 189 4.99 -6.77 14.67
N THR A 190 3.84 -6.95 14.01
CA THR A 190 3.74 -7.77 12.79
C THR A 190 4.43 -7.08 11.60
N THR A 191 4.19 -5.78 11.38
CA THR A 191 4.81 -5.04 10.27
C THR A 191 6.33 -4.97 10.44
N ASP A 192 6.82 -4.73 11.66
CA ASP A 192 8.25 -4.60 11.95
C ASP A 192 8.96 -5.96 11.79
N LYS A 193 8.37 -7.02 12.34
CA LYS A 193 8.91 -8.36 12.19
C LYS A 193 9.01 -8.80 10.73
N LEU A 194 7.98 -8.49 9.94
CA LEU A 194 7.96 -8.80 8.51
C LEU A 194 8.96 -7.92 7.75
N TYR A 195 9.13 -6.66 8.15
CA TYR A 195 10.17 -5.79 7.60
C TYR A 195 11.55 -6.40 7.82
N ASP A 196 11.91 -6.72 9.08
CA ASP A 196 13.20 -7.30 9.43
C ASP A 196 13.46 -8.64 8.72
N GLU A 197 12.42 -9.47 8.59
CA GLU A 197 12.51 -10.73 7.85
C GLU A 197 12.79 -10.48 6.36
N SER A 198 12.09 -9.55 5.75
CA SER A 198 12.23 -9.23 4.33
C SER A 198 13.61 -8.70 3.97
N GLN A 199 14.25 -7.91 4.87
CA GLN A 199 15.58 -7.36 4.63
C GLN A 199 16.65 -8.43 4.37
N LYS A 200 16.47 -9.63 4.91
CA LYS A 200 17.39 -10.77 4.69
C LYS A 200 17.38 -11.28 3.25
N SER A 201 16.34 -10.97 2.50
CA SER A 201 16.18 -11.36 1.09
C SER A 201 16.36 -10.18 0.12
N GLN A 202 16.70 -8.98 0.61
CA GLN A 202 16.79 -7.79 -0.23
C GLN A 202 17.99 -7.90 -1.19
N PRO A 203 17.76 -7.98 -2.53
CA PRO A 203 18.85 -7.98 -3.50
C PRO A 203 19.46 -6.58 -3.63
N ALA A 204 20.79 -6.50 -3.68
CA ALA A 204 21.50 -5.23 -3.84
C ALA A 204 21.37 -4.62 -5.26
N ASP A 205 21.00 -5.44 -6.22
CA ASP A 205 20.92 -5.15 -7.66
C ASP A 205 19.50 -4.86 -8.15
N LEU A 206 18.56 -4.56 -7.23
CA LEU A 206 17.23 -4.03 -7.56
C LEU A 206 17.17 -2.51 -7.38
N PRO A 207 16.32 -1.82 -8.17
CA PRO A 207 16.06 -0.39 -7.99
C PRO A 207 15.34 -0.16 -6.64
N ALA A 208 15.60 1.02 -6.06
CA ALA A 208 14.96 1.49 -4.84
C ALA A 208 14.67 2.99 -4.98
N GLU A 209 14.00 3.57 -4.00
CA GLU A 209 13.75 5.01 -3.97
C GLU A 209 15.09 5.78 -4.10
N GLY A 210 15.17 6.67 -5.07
CA GLY A 210 16.39 7.45 -5.38
C GLY A 210 17.54 6.65 -5.99
N LYS A 211 17.39 5.34 -6.21
CA LYS A 211 18.42 4.47 -6.79
C LYS A 211 17.92 3.79 -8.05
N THR A 212 18.57 4.07 -9.18
CA THR A 212 18.38 3.34 -10.43
C THR A 212 19.37 2.18 -10.55
N VAL A 213 19.02 1.19 -11.37
CA VAL A 213 19.91 0.06 -11.70
C VAL A 213 20.09 -0.01 -13.22
N ASP A 214 21.33 -0.14 -13.65
CA ASP A 214 21.65 -0.34 -15.05
C ASP A 214 21.35 -1.78 -15.49
N LEU A 215 20.65 -1.88 -16.61
CA LEU A 215 20.32 -3.12 -17.29
C LEU A 215 20.98 -3.11 -18.69
N PRO A 216 22.20 -3.68 -18.82
CA PRO A 216 22.90 -3.74 -20.10
C PRO A 216 22.21 -4.71 -21.06
N ALA A 217 21.96 -4.26 -22.30
CA ALA A 217 21.30 -5.04 -23.36
C ALA A 217 22.05 -4.82 -24.69
N GLY A 218 23.07 -5.61 -24.94
CA GLY A 218 23.94 -5.44 -26.10
C GLY A 218 24.70 -4.10 -26.08
N ALA A 219 24.50 -3.28 -27.09
CA ALA A 219 25.12 -1.94 -27.18
C ALA A 219 24.37 -0.86 -26.37
N SER A 220 23.20 -1.17 -25.82
CA SER A 220 22.36 -0.25 -25.05
C SER A 220 22.40 -0.57 -23.57
N THR A 221 22.16 0.44 -22.73
CA THR A 221 21.94 0.28 -21.29
C THR A 221 20.67 1.00 -20.89
N TYR A 222 19.76 0.27 -20.24
CA TYR A 222 18.50 0.82 -19.74
C TYR A 222 18.62 1.11 -18.23
N LYS A 223 18.26 2.32 -17.81
CA LYS A 223 18.22 2.70 -16.39
C LYS A 223 16.87 2.32 -15.79
N VAL A 224 16.82 1.19 -15.08
CA VAL A 224 15.62 0.72 -14.39
C VAL A 224 15.40 1.57 -13.14
N THR A 225 14.21 2.15 -13.05
CA THR A 225 13.82 3.05 -11.94
C THR A 225 12.92 2.37 -10.92
N ALA A 226 12.15 1.35 -11.34
CA ALA A 226 11.29 0.58 -10.45
C ALA A 226 11.10 -0.86 -10.96
N LEU A 227 10.98 -1.80 -10.02
CA LEU A 227 10.62 -3.18 -10.26
C LEU A 227 9.72 -3.63 -9.10
N PHE A 228 8.45 -3.99 -9.40
CA PHE A 228 7.47 -4.37 -8.40
C PHE A 228 6.38 -5.26 -8.99
N PRO A 229 5.76 -6.13 -8.19
CA PRO A 229 4.59 -6.89 -8.58
C PRO A 229 3.36 -6.01 -8.69
N GLU A 230 2.42 -6.37 -9.58
CA GLU A 230 1.11 -5.74 -9.67
C GLU A 230 0.11 -6.72 -10.28
N MET A 231 -1.15 -6.64 -9.84
CA MET A 231 -2.23 -7.40 -10.47
C MET A 231 -2.64 -6.77 -11.79
N VAL A 232 -2.56 -7.56 -12.87
CA VAL A 232 -3.10 -7.19 -14.19
C VAL A 232 -4.18 -8.21 -14.56
N GLY A 233 -5.44 -7.79 -14.49
CA GLY A 233 -6.55 -8.75 -14.56
C GLY A 233 -6.59 -9.66 -13.33
N ASN A 234 -6.40 -10.97 -13.55
CA ASN A 234 -6.40 -11.98 -12.49
C ASN A 234 -5.01 -12.55 -12.17
N ASP A 235 -3.97 -12.06 -12.83
CA ASP A 235 -2.62 -12.59 -12.73
C ASP A 235 -1.69 -11.60 -12.01
N LEU A 236 -0.72 -12.12 -11.25
CA LEU A 236 0.34 -11.33 -10.67
C LEU A 236 1.45 -11.17 -11.70
N ASP A 237 1.60 -9.95 -12.19
CA ASP A 237 2.60 -9.58 -13.19
C ASP A 237 3.74 -8.78 -12.57
N LEU A 238 4.87 -8.75 -13.26
CA LEU A 238 6.03 -7.97 -12.85
C LEU A 238 6.11 -6.69 -13.68
N ILE A 239 6.04 -5.54 -13.01
CA ILE A 239 6.19 -4.24 -13.63
C ILE A 239 7.65 -3.80 -13.57
N VAL A 240 8.23 -3.45 -14.71
CA VAL A 240 9.54 -2.83 -14.81
C VAL A 240 9.43 -1.45 -15.45
N LYS A 241 9.79 -0.39 -14.71
CA LYS A 241 9.88 0.97 -15.23
C LYS A 241 11.33 1.33 -15.51
N TYR A 242 11.58 2.03 -16.61
CA TYR A 242 12.91 2.48 -16.97
C TYR A 242 12.87 3.85 -17.66
N GLN A 243 13.99 4.58 -17.59
CA GLN A 243 14.12 5.88 -18.23
C GLN A 243 14.25 5.75 -19.74
N ALA A 244 13.44 6.50 -20.47
CA ALA A 244 13.53 6.68 -21.92
C ALA A 244 13.78 8.16 -22.24
N ALA A 245 14.43 8.45 -23.37
CA ALA A 245 14.63 9.84 -23.81
C ALA A 245 13.31 10.45 -24.32
N ASP A 246 12.50 9.64 -25.01
CA ASP A 246 11.21 10.02 -25.57
C ASP A 246 10.36 8.75 -25.78
N VAL A 247 9.04 8.87 -25.62
CA VAL A 247 8.08 7.78 -25.86
C VAL A 247 7.06 8.10 -26.98
N SER A 248 7.24 9.22 -27.69
CA SER A 248 6.36 9.61 -28.80
C SER A 248 6.42 8.66 -29.99
N ASN A 249 7.61 8.08 -30.25
CA ASN A 249 7.76 7.00 -31.22
C ASN A 249 7.40 5.64 -30.58
N THR A 250 6.12 5.28 -30.69
CA THR A 250 5.58 4.06 -30.08
C THR A 250 6.21 2.76 -30.59
N ASN A 251 6.64 2.72 -31.87
CA ASN A 251 7.35 1.56 -32.42
C ASN A 251 8.70 1.36 -31.76
N GLN A 252 9.47 2.44 -31.59
CA GLN A 252 10.75 2.38 -30.90
C GLN A 252 10.59 2.04 -29.42
N ALA A 253 9.60 2.65 -28.75
CA ALA A 253 9.30 2.36 -27.34
C ALA A 253 8.87 0.88 -27.17
N TYR A 254 8.07 0.34 -28.09
CA TYR A 254 7.71 -1.09 -28.11
C TYR A 254 8.94 -2.00 -28.21
N GLN A 255 9.85 -1.75 -29.16
CA GLN A 255 11.08 -2.55 -29.33
C GLN A 255 11.99 -2.48 -28.09
N SER A 256 12.10 -1.29 -27.49
CA SER A 256 12.84 -1.10 -26.25
C SER A 256 12.22 -1.89 -25.10
N ASN A 257 10.89 -1.87 -24.96
CA ASN A 257 10.18 -2.65 -23.94
C ASN A 257 10.43 -4.16 -24.11
N ILE A 258 10.36 -4.68 -25.35
CA ILE A 258 10.68 -6.08 -25.63
C ILE A 258 12.12 -6.43 -25.21
N THR A 259 13.07 -5.56 -25.55
CA THR A 259 14.48 -5.74 -25.18
C THR A 259 14.68 -5.74 -23.69
N VAL A 260 14.06 -4.80 -22.96
CA VAL A 260 14.12 -4.72 -21.49
C VAL A 260 13.56 -5.98 -20.84
N MET A 261 12.38 -6.46 -21.28
CA MET A 261 11.77 -7.68 -20.75
C MET A 261 12.66 -8.91 -20.93
N LYS A 262 13.20 -9.12 -22.15
CA LYS A 262 14.10 -10.23 -22.46
C LYS A 262 15.37 -10.18 -21.61
N THR A 263 16.00 -9.01 -21.53
CA THR A 263 17.23 -8.82 -20.77
C THR A 263 17.00 -9.02 -19.27
N LEU A 264 15.87 -8.52 -18.73
CA LEU A 264 15.50 -8.68 -17.33
C LEU A 264 15.35 -10.16 -16.96
N VAL A 265 14.57 -10.91 -17.75
CA VAL A 265 14.30 -12.33 -17.49
C VAL A 265 15.53 -13.21 -17.79
N THR A 266 16.43 -12.78 -18.66
CA THR A 266 17.73 -13.45 -18.87
C THR A 266 18.65 -13.21 -17.68
N LYS A 267 18.67 -12.00 -17.13
CA LYS A 267 19.50 -11.66 -15.96
C LYS A 267 18.97 -12.32 -14.67
N TYR A 268 17.65 -12.42 -14.52
CA TYR A 268 16.97 -12.99 -13.35
C TYR A 268 16.00 -14.11 -13.77
N PRO A 269 16.49 -15.27 -14.17
CA PRO A 269 15.66 -16.35 -14.74
C PRO A 269 14.63 -16.91 -13.75
N GLU A 270 14.86 -16.76 -12.44
CA GLU A 270 13.94 -17.16 -11.39
C GLU A 270 12.59 -16.41 -11.42
N LEU A 271 12.53 -15.22 -12.02
CA LEU A 271 11.28 -14.45 -12.17
C LEU A 271 10.20 -15.23 -12.91
N ARG A 272 10.59 -16.17 -13.79
CA ARG A 272 9.67 -17.07 -14.49
C ARG A 272 8.84 -17.96 -13.57
N ASN A 273 9.31 -18.21 -12.35
CA ASN A 273 8.63 -19.06 -11.38
C ASN A 273 7.59 -18.32 -10.54
N ALA A 274 7.55 -16.99 -10.65
CA ALA A 274 6.80 -16.14 -9.72
C ALA A 274 5.73 -15.28 -10.41
N PHE A 275 5.90 -14.96 -11.70
CA PHE A 275 5.04 -13.99 -12.40
C PHE A 275 4.48 -14.56 -13.69
N ALA A 276 3.24 -14.18 -14.04
CA ALA A 276 2.56 -14.64 -15.25
C ALA A 276 3.04 -13.88 -16.49
N ALA A 277 3.35 -12.59 -16.34
CA ALA A 277 3.83 -11.73 -17.41
C ALA A 277 4.83 -10.69 -16.88
N VAL A 278 5.47 -9.99 -17.81
CA VAL A 278 6.24 -8.78 -17.54
C VAL A 278 5.61 -7.62 -18.29
N VAL A 279 5.41 -6.51 -17.59
CA VAL A 279 4.99 -5.22 -18.17
C VAL A 279 6.16 -4.26 -18.10
N ALA A 280 6.75 -3.96 -19.25
CA ALA A 280 7.79 -2.94 -19.34
C ALA A 280 7.17 -1.58 -19.66
N ARG A 281 7.58 -0.54 -18.93
CA ARG A 281 7.11 0.84 -19.07
C ARG A 281 8.31 1.78 -19.27
N ALA A 282 8.44 2.28 -20.49
CA ALA A 282 9.36 3.35 -20.84
C ALA A 282 8.78 4.68 -20.33
N VAL A 283 9.53 5.43 -19.53
CA VAL A 283 9.09 6.71 -18.95
C VAL A 283 10.04 7.82 -19.39
N ASP A 284 9.51 8.87 -20.04
CA ASP A 284 10.30 10.01 -20.47
C ASP A 284 10.44 11.08 -19.38
N PRO A 285 11.33 12.08 -19.56
CA PRO A 285 11.55 13.16 -18.57
C PRO A 285 10.29 14.02 -18.30
N GLY A 286 9.33 14.03 -19.23
CA GLY A 286 8.03 14.72 -19.07
C GLY A 286 7.01 13.90 -18.28
N GLY A 287 7.34 12.68 -17.86
CA GLY A 287 6.45 11.79 -17.12
C GLY A 287 5.46 11.03 -18.00
N ARG A 288 5.53 11.17 -19.35
CA ARG A 288 4.75 10.32 -20.26
C ARG A 288 5.34 8.92 -20.26
N ASP A 289 4.47 7.91 -20.35
CA ASP A 289 4.94 6.54 -20.44
C ASP A 289 4.29 5.76 -21.60
N TYR A 290 5.00 4.71 -22.01
CA TYR A 290 4.52 3.73 -22.96
C TYR A 290 4.75 2.32 -22.41
N GLY A 291 3.65 1.58 -22.19
CA GLY A 291 3.67 0.23 -21.61
C GLY A 291 3.50 -0.86 -22.66
N THR A 292 4.18 -1.98 -22.46
CA THR A 292 4.02 -3.23 -23.24
C THR A 292 4.03 -4.41 -22.31
N MET A 293 3.11 -5.35 -22.47
CA MET A 293 3.03 -6.59 -21.71
C MET A 293 3.38 -7.79 -22.61
N LEU A 294 4.17 -8.71 -22.08
CA LEU A 294 4.35 -10.04 -22.64
C LEU A 294 4.13 -11.11 -21.58
N ALA A 295 3.36 -12.13 -21.92
CA ALA A 295 3.27 -13.31 -21.05
C ALA A 295 4.66 -13.93 -20.85
N MET A 296 4.96 -14.41 -19.65
CA MET A 296 6.28 -14.93 -19.30
C MET A 296 6.76 -16.06 -20.23
N LYS A 297 5.82 -16.90 -20.69
CA LYS A 297 6.07 -17.99 -21.66
C LYS A 297 6.51 -17.51 -23.05
N ASP A 298 6.17 -16.26 -23.42
CA ASP A 298 6.45 -15.68 -24.75
C ASP A 298 7.76 -14.87 -24.77
N ILE A 299 8.36 -14.61 -23.59
CA ILE A 299 9.68 -13.96 -23.46
C ILE A 299 10.76 -15.02 -23.70
N LYS A 300 11.32 -15.02 -24.93
CA LYS A 300 12.41 -15.94 -25.35
C LYS A 300 13.76 -15.24 -25.32
#